data_c36b46bb857793e1071e770d56c6ee18
#
_entry.id   c36b46bb857793e1071e770d56c6ee18
#
_cell.length_a   1.000
_cell.length_b   1.000
_cell.length_c   1.000
_cell.angle_alpha   90.00
_cell.angle_beta   90.00
_cell.angle_gamma   90.00
#
_symmetry.space_group_name_H-M   'P 1'
#
loop_
_entity.id
_entity.type
_entity.pdbx_description
1 polymer ?
#
loop_
_entity_poly.entity_id
_entity_poly.type
_entity_poly.pdbx_seq_one_letter_code
_entity_poly.pdbx_strand_id
1 'polypeptide(L)'
;KKIWRRRIGTPIRGAPTVIDGRVFVITYDNQFHALSAADGRTLWSHAGIPEDAGLIGAPSPAVGGGLVVVPYSSGELFALRLENGRTVWGDQLIRTRRLAPLSAMSEIRGSPVIDRGLVLAISFSGRIAAIDLRSGRRVWDRDIAGLETPWVAGDFIFLVTAQAKVVCLARKSGRIRWVAQLPRYEDEEEREDPIQWSGPVLVSDRLVLVSSE
;
A
#
# COMPACT_ATOMS: atom_id res chain seq x y z
N LYS A 1 28.36 1.46 -12.99
CA LYS A 1 28.28 1.74 -14.45
C LYS A 1 26.81 1.95 -14.82
N LYS A 2 26.49 3.12 -15.47
CA LYS A 2 25.15 3.40 -15.96
C LYS A 2 24.86 2.51 -17.16
N ILE A 3 23.69 1.78 -17.14
CA ILE A 3 23.25 0.93 -18.24
C ILE A 3 22.34 1.73 -19.18
N TRP A 4 21.32 2.39 -18.64
CA TRP A 4 20.41 3.25 -19.38
C TRP A 4 19.86 4.38 -18.51
N ARG A 5 19.18 5.34 -19.13
CA ARG A 5 18.44 6.41 -18.47
C ARG A 5 17.19 6.71 -19.28
N ARG A 6 16.05 6.81 -18.60
CA ARG A 6 14.77 7.16 -19.21
C ARG A 6 14.12 8.31 -18.43
N ARG A 7 13.50 9.24 -19.17
CA ARG A 7 12.55 10.21 -18.61
C ARG A 7 11.15 9.69 -18.87
N ILE A 8 10.25 9.80 -17.86
CA ILE A 8 8.85 9.32 -17.89
C ILE A 8 7.87 10.51 -17.86
N GLY A 9 8.32 11.73 -18.08
CA GLY A 9 7.49 12.93 -17.98
C GLY A 9 7.33 13.42 -16.55
N THR A 10 6.35 12.87 -15.83
CA THR A 10 6.06 13.22 -14.42
C THR A 10 7.02 12.50 -13.45
N PRO A 11 7.36 13.10 -12.28
CA PRO A 11 8.21 12.46 -11.29
C PRO A 11 7.65 11.11 -10.80
N ILE A 12 8.55 10.17 -10.49
CA ILE A 12 8.19 8.88 -9.90
C ILE A 12 7.81 9.09 -8.44
N ARG A 13 6.72 8.48 -8.01
CA ARG A 13 6.16 8.61 -6.67
C ARG A 13 6.87 7.77 -5.61
N GLY A 14 7.10 6.49 -5.91
CA GLY A 14 7.59 5.49 -4.96
C GLY A 14 8.81 4.73 -5.46
N ALA A 15 9.29 3.80 -4.65
CA ALA A 15 10.39 2.93 -5.03
C ALA A 15 10.01 2.03 -6.21
N PRO A 16 10.88 1.86 -7.21
CA PRO A 16 10.64 0.92 -8.30
C PRO A 16 10.60 -0.53 -7.80
N THR A 17 9.68 -1.33 -8.34
CA THR A 17 9.71 -2.79 -8.17
C THR A 17 10.34 -3.44 -9.38
N VAL A 18 11.33 -4.31 -9.16
CA VAL A 18 12.06 -4.99 -10.25
C VAL A 18 11.87 -6.49 -10.14
N ILE A 19 11.31 -7.10 -11.18
CA ILE A 19 11.11 -8.55 -11.27
C ILE A 19 11.03 -9.00 -12.73
N ASP A 20 11.50 -10.20 -13.03
CA ASP A 20 11.41 -10.87 -14.33
C ASP A 20 11.80 -9.95 -15.51
N GLY A 21 12.93 -9.23 -15.37
CA GLY A 21 13.44 -8.34 -16.40
C GLY A 21 12.58 -7.08 -16.64
N ARG A 22 11.67 -6.76 -15.74
CA ARG A 22 10.80 -5.58 -15.78
C ARG A 22 11.05 -4.65 -14.60
N VAL A 23 10.90 -3.35 -14.83
CA VAL A 23 10.93 -2.30 -13.81
C VAL A 23 9.56 -1.65 -13.80
N PHE A 24 8.91 -1.66 -12.64
CA PHE A 24 7.60 -1.06 -12.44
C PHE A 24 7.72 0.24 -11.65
N VAL A 25 7.10 1.29 -12.13
CA VAL A 25 7.09 2.61 -11.48
C VAL A 25 5.70 3.24 -11.56
N ILE A 26 5.35 4.01 -10.53
CA ILE A 26 4.14 4.84 -10.46
C ILE A 26 4.58 6.29 -10.42
N THR A 27 3.96 7.13 -11.22
CA THR A 27 4.21 8.58 -11.27
C THR A 27 3.17 9.36 -10.45
N TYR A 28 3.46 10.63 -10.16
CA TYR A 28 2.56 11.50 -9.36
C TYR A 28 1.20 11.73 -10.01
N ASP A 29 1.08 11.63 -11.33
CA ASP A 29 -0.16 11.73 -12.09
C ASP A 29 -0.89 10.38 -12.24
N ASN A 30 -0.62 9.43 -11.33
CA ASN A 30 -1.22 8.09 -11.31
C ASN A 30 -1.02 7.31 -12.64
N GLN A 31 0.12 7.51 -13.32
CA GLN A 31 0.51 6.65 -14.43
C GLN A 31 1.41 5.51 -13.94
N PHE A 32 1.07 4.31 -14.29
CA PHE A 32 1.86 3.12 -14.03
C PHE A 32 2.59 2.68 -15.30
N HIS A 33 3.89 2.45 -15.19
CA HIS A 33 4.72 2.05 -16.32
C HIS A 33 5.47 0.75 -16.02
N ALA A 34 5.39 -0.19 -16.95
CA ALA A 34 6.27 -1.35 -17.02
C ALA A 34 7.37 -1.08 -18.04
N LEU A 35 8.59 -1.06 -17.59
CA LEU A 35 9.77 -0.82 -18.43
C LEU A 35 10.61 -2.09 -18.53
N SER A 36 11.29 -2.28 -19.63
CA SER A 36 12.33 -3.29 -19.79
C SER A 36 13.53 -2.96 -18.91
N ALA A 37 13.97 -3.90 -18.09
CA ALA A 37 15.15 -3.72 -17.25
C ALA A 37 16.45 -3.64 -18.08
N ALA A 38 16.46 -4.20 -19.30
CA ALA A 38 17.63 -4.25 -20.16
C ALA A 38 17.94 -2.90 -20.81
N ASP A 39 16.92 -2.17 -21.28
CA ASP A 39 17.08 -0.97 -22.13
C ASP A 39 16.18 0.20 -21.71
N GLY A 40 15.30 0.03 -20.73
CA GLY A 40 14.39 1.06 -20.22
C GLY A 40 13.24 1.41 -21.17
N ARG A 41 13.01 0.66 -22.26
CA ARG A 41 11.85 0.89 -23.13
C ARG A 41 10.55 0.56 -22.40
N THR A 42 9.49 1.32 -22.68
CA THR A 42 8.16 1.02 -22.14
C THR A 42 7.62 -0.24 -22.80
N LEU A 43 7.24 -1.22 -21.98
CA LEU A 43 6.58 -2.45 -22.39
C LEU A 43 5.06 -2.24 -22.51
N TRP A 44 4.49 -1.64 -21.47
CA TRP A 44 3.09 -1.25 -21.39
C TRP A 44 2.89 -0.23 -20.27
N SER A 45 1.72 0.40 -20.22
CA SER A 45 1.34 1.35 -19.17
C SER A 45 -0.14 1.18 -18.81
N HIS A 46 -0.51 1.64 -17.63
CA HIS A 46 -1.87 1.70 -17.13
C HIS A 46 -2.09 3.02 -16.39
N ALA A 47 -3.26 3.62 -16.52
CA ALA A 47 -3.60 4.89 -15.87
C ALA A 47 -4.65 4.66 -14.78
N GLY A 48 -4.41 5.21 -13.60
CA GLY A 48 -5.42 5.44 -12.57
C GLY A 48 -6.09 6.80 -12.74
N ILE A 49 -7.01 7.13 -11.85
CA ILE A 49 -7.67 8.44 -11.83
C ILE A 49 -6.62 9.49 -11.42
N PRO A 50 -6.39 10.54 -12.25
CA PRO A 50 -5.50 11.62 -11.86
C PRO A 50 -6.02 12.37 -10.62
N GLU A 51 -5.11 12.79 -9.74
CA GLU A 51 -5.42 13.63 -8.59
C GLU A 51 -4.49 14.83 -8.56
N ASP A 52 -5.05 16.01 -8.23
CA ASP A 52 -4.30 17.26 -8.19
C ASP A 52 -3.46 17.42 -6.92
N ALA A 53 -3.78 16.65 -5.87
CA ALA A 53 -3.07 16.68 -4.59
C ALA A 53 -2.98 15.28 -3.98
N GLY A 54 -1.82 14.93 -3.47
CA GLY A 54 -1.57 13.67 -2.76
C GLY A 54 -0.58 13.86 -1.62
N LEU A 55 -0.59 12.96 -0.64
CA LEU A 55 0.38 12.93 0.45
C LEU A 55 1.78 12.60 -0.08
N ILE A 56 2.81 13.12 0.59
CA ILE A 56 4.21 12.77 0.28
C ILE A 56 4.46 11.30 0.61
N GLY A 57 5.09 10.59 -0.31
CA GLY A 57 5.35 9.16 -0.23
C GLY A 57 4.40 8.37 -1.13
N ALA A 58 4.84 7.20 -1.57
CA ALA A 58 4.03 6.38 -2.44
C ALA A 58 4.33 4.90 -2.22
N PRO A 59 3.30 4.05 -2.32
CA PRO A 59 3.47 2.62 -2.25
C PRO A 59 4.19 2.10 -3.49
N SER A 60 4.97 1.04 -3.30
CA SER A 60 5.48 0.24 -4.40
C SER A 60 4.43 -0.78 -4.84
N PRO A 61 4.33 -1.11 -6.13
CA PRO A 61 3.45 -2.17 -6.60
C PRO A 61 3.94 -3.53 -6.08
N ALA A 62 3.00 -4.44 -5.77
CA ALA A 62 3.29 -5.82 -5.40
C ALA A 62 3.17 -6.74 -6.61
N VAL A 63 4.06 -7.72 -6.71
CA VAL A 63 4.05 -8.70 -7.81
C VAL A 63 3.95 -10.12 -7.29
N GLY A 64 3.04 -10.91 -7.84
CA GLY A 64 2.85 -12.31 -7.48
C GLY A 64 1.82 -13.00 -8.36
N GLY A 65 1.93 -14.31 -8.53
CA GLY A 65 0.96 -15.11 -9.29
C GLY A 65 0.74 -14.68 -10.75
N GLY A 66 1.76 -14.08 -11.40
CA GLY A 66 1.66 -13.56 -12.76
C GLY A 66 0.89 -12.23 -12.88
N LEU A 67 0.60 -11.59 -11.74
CA LEU A 67 -0.09 -10.31 -11.66
C LEU A 67 0.81 -9.26 -10.98
N VAL A 68 0.58 -8.00 -11.32
CA VAL A 68 1.08 -6.85 -10.58
C VAL A 68 -0.11 -6.10 -9.98
N VAL A 69 -0.05 -5.86 -8.68
CA VAL A 69 -1.07 -5.13 -7.94
C VAL A 69 -0.60 -3.70 -7.76
N VAL A 70 -1.35 -2.77 -8.33
CA VAL A 70 -0.99 -1.35 -8.44
C VAL A 70 -1.90 -0.53 -7.54
N PRO A 71 -1.36 0.12 -6.50
CA PRO A 71 -2.11 1.05 -5.65
C PRO A 71 -2.00 2.48 -6.19
N TYR A 72 -3.13 3.17 -6.32
CA TYR A 72 -3.18 4.57 -6.73
C TYR A 72 -3.54 5.51 -5.57
N SER A 73 -3.17 6.79 -5.68
CA SER A 73 -3.53 7.81 -4.69
C SER A 73 -5.03 8.06 -4.61
N SER A 74 -5.76 7.82 -5.70
CA SER A 74 -7.22 7.85 -5.75
C SER A 74 -7.94 6.79 -4.89
N GLY A 75 -7.17 5.90 -4.22
CA GLY A 75 -7.71 4.77 -3.47
C GLY A 75 -8.07 3.58 -4.34
N GLU A 76 -7.79 3.65 -5.64
CA GLU A 76 -7.95 2.53 -6.55
C GLU A 76 -6.84 1.50 -6.37
N LEU A 77 -7.20 0.24 -6.51
CA LEU A 77 -6.30 -0.91 -6.50
C LEU A 77 -6.59 -1.78 -7.71
N PHE A 78 -5.63 -1.92 -8.60
CA PHE A 78 -5.78 -2.75 -9.80
C PHE A 78 -4.83 -3.95 -9.78
N ALA A 79 -5.32 -5.12 -10.18
CA ALA A 79 -4.47 -6.23 -10.56
C ALA A 79 -4.38 -6.33 -12.08
N LEU A 80 -3.17 -6.22 -12.59
CA LEU A 80 -2.87 -6.23 -14.01
C LEU A 80 -2.04 -7.46 -14.35
N ARG A 81 -2.21 -8.01 -15.55
CA ARG A 81 -1.32 -9.06 -16.03
C ARG A 81 0.10 -8.54 -16.19
N LEU A 82 1.05 -9.28 -15.60
CA LEU A 82 2.46 -8.93 -15.61
C LEU A 82 3.02 -8.77 -17.05
N GLU A 83 2.50 -9.56 -17.98
CA GLU A 83 3.02 -9.61 -19.35
C GLU A 83 2.66 -8.39 -20.18
N ASN A 84 1.43 -7.89 -20.06
CA ASN A 84 0.85 -6.94 -21.03
C ASN A 84 0.00 -5.83 -20.40
N GLY A 85 -0.10 -5.75 -19.06
CA GLY A 85 -0.83 -4.72 -18.37
C GLY A 85 -2.36 -4.80 -18.46
N ARG A 86 -2.92 -5.90 -19.01
CA ARG A 86 -4.39 -6.05 -19.09
C ARG A 86 -4.96 -6.19 -17.68
N THR A 87 -5.98 -5.38 -17.37
CA THR A 87 -6.70 -5.43 -16.09
C THR A 87 -7.41 -6.77 -15.93
N VAL A 88 -7.14 -7.42 -14.79
CA VAL A 88 -7.83 -8.64 -14.36
C VAL A 88 -8.98 -8.28 -13.44
N TRP A 89 -8.74 -7.39 -12.49
CA TRP A 89 -9.75 -6.82 -11.62
C TRP A 89 -9.31 -5.45 -11.10
N GLY A 90 -10.29 -4.66 -10.64
CA GLY A 90 -10.11 -3.41 -9.94
C GLY A 90 -10.96 -3.37 -8.68
N ASP A 91 -10.48 -2.71 -7.64
CA ASP A 91 -11.20 -2.44 -6.39
C ASP A 91 -10.90 -1.03 -5.92
N GLN A 92 -11.71 -0.52 -4.99
CA GLN A 92 -11.57 0.84 -4.46
C GLN A 92 -11.65 0.80 -2.94
N LEU A 93 -10.58 1.19 -2.26
CA LEU A 93 -10.48 1.18 -0.79
C LEU A 93 -10.99 2.49 -0.19
N ILE A 94 -12.20 2.89 -0.55
CA ILE A 94 -12.86 4.08 -0.03
C ILE A 94 -13.80 3.71 1.12
N ARG A 95 -13.84 4.54 2.16
CA ARG A 95 -14.83 4.43 3.21
C ARG A 95 -16.15 5.06 2.76
N THR A 96 -17.24 4.30 2.80
CA THR A 96 -18.57 4.73 2.33
C THR A 96 -19.24 5.79 3.23
N ARG A 97 -18.77 5.96 4.48
CA ARG A 97 -19.29 6.97 5.41
C ARG A 97 -18.36 8.20 5.45
N ARG A 98 -18.72 9.22 4.71
CA ARG A 98 -18.10 10.55 4.73
C ARG A 98 -18.60 11.35 5.94
N LEU A 99 -17.96 11.24 7.09
CA LEU A 99 -18.32 12.02 8.29
C LEU A 99 -17.23 13.00 8.74
N ALA A 100 -16.09 13.07 8.05
CA ALA A 100 -15.01 14.01 8.38
C ALA A 100 -14.30 14.50 7.11
N PRO A 101 -13.79 15.76 7.07
CA PRO A 101 -13.04 16.31 5.93
C PRO A 101 -11.80 15.48 5.54
N LEU A 102 -11.12 14.88 6.51
CA LEU A 102 -9.97 13.97 6.30
C LEU A 102 -10.33 12.65 5.61
N SER A 103 -11.61 12.24 5.62
CA SER A 103 -12.06 11.04 4.90
C SER A 103 -12.19 11.25 3.38
N ALA A 104 -11.96 12.46 2.89
CA ALA A 104 -11.91 12.78 1.46
C ALA A 104 -10.59 12.28 0.80
N MET A 105 -9.53 12.05 1.59
CA MET A 105 -8.27 11.49 1.10
C MET A 105 -8.36 9.95 1.10
N SER A 106 -8.61 9.36 -0.04
CA SER A 106 -8.76 7.90 -0.22
C SER A 106 -7.43 7.18 -0.42
N GLU A 107 -6.33 7.85 -0.21
CA GLU A 107 -4.99 7.42 -0.61
C GLU A 107 -4.57 6.08 -0.02
N ILE A 108 -4.13 5.17 -0.88
CA ILE A 108 -3.38 3.98 -0.49
C ILE A 108 -1.91 4.39 -0.42
N ARG A 109 -1.32 4.38 0.77
CA ARG A 109 0.06 4.80 1.00
C ARG A 109 0.97 3.63 1.38
N GLY A 110 0.47 2.67 2.15
CA GLY A 110 1.15 1.40 2.39
C GLY A 110 1.19 0.54 1.14
N SER A 111 2.33 -0.07 0.84
CA SER A 111 2.43 -1.01 -0.27
C SER A 111 1.48 -2.19 -0.08
N PRO A 112 0.75 -2.64 -1.11
CA PRO A 112 -0.01 -3.86 -1.01
C PRO A 112 0.92 -5.06 -0.77
N VAL A 113 0.43 -6.05 -0.03
CA VAL A 113 1.17 -7.28 0.26
C VAL A 113 0.45 -8.46 -0.37
N ILE A 114 1.17 -9.26 -1.15
CA ILE A 114 0.64 -10.50 -1.69
C ILE A 114 1.18 -11.66 -0.83
N ASP A 115 0.27 -12.36 -0.16
CA ASP A 115 0.61 -13.55 0.63
C ASP A 115 -0.41 -14.67 0.41
N ARG A 116 0.07 -15.86 0.04
CA ARG A 116 -0.73 -17.09 -0.13
C ARG A 116 -2.05 -16.86 -0.89
N GLY A 117 -1.98 -16.15 -2.01
CA GLY A 117 -3.12 -15.87 -2.88
C GLY A 117 -4.07 -14.76 -2.39
N LEU A 118 -3.73 -14.05 -1.32
CA LEU A 118 -4.44 -12.85 -0.85
C LEU A 118 -3.62 -11.61 -1.16
N VAL A 119 -4.30 -10.55 -1.53
CA VAL A 119 -3.79 -9.18 -1.59
C VAL A 119 -4.30 -8.46 -0.34
N LEU A 120 -3.38 -7.94 0.46
CA LEU A 120 -3.68 -7.09 1.61
C LEU A 120 -3.36 -5.65 1.23
N ALA A 121 -4.31 -4.76 1.38
CA ALA A 121 -4.11 -3.34 1.12
C ALA A 121 -4.83 -2.49 2.18
N ILE A 122 -4.21 -1.38 2.56
CA ILE A 122 -4.73 -0.46 3.57
C ILE A 122 -4.76 0.95 3.01
N SER A 123 -5.84 1.70 3.30
CA SER A 123 -6.01 3.09 2.92
C SER A 123 -5.99 4.03 4.12
N PHE A 124 -5.58 5.26 3.89
CA PHE A 124 -5.66 6.33 4.88
C PHE A 124 -7.10 6.68 5.24
N SER A 125 -8.03 6.58 4.29
CA SER A 125 -9.46 6.82 4.51
C SER A 125 -10.12 5.88 5.51
N GLY A 126 -9.43 4.82 5.94
CA GLY A 126 -9.87 3.98 7.05
C GLY A 126 -10.33 2.58 6.68
N ARG A 127 -9.78 1.99 5.63
CA ARG A 127 -10.12 0.62 5.26
C ARG A 127 -8.89 -0.25 5.00
N ILE A 128 -8.85 -1.43 5.62
CA ILE A 128 -7.98 -2.52 5.22
C ILE A 128 -8.83 -3.64 4.62
N ALA A 129 -8.37 -4.22 3.53
CA ALA A 129 -9.04 -5.34 2.87
C ALA A 129 -8.07 -6.47 2.55
N ALA A 130 -8.59 -7.71 2.60
CA ALA A 130 -7.98 -8.87 2.01
C ALA A 130 -8.80 -9.28 0.79
N ILE A 131 -8.15 -9.33 -0.36
CA ILE A 131 -8.76 -9.56 -1.67
C ILE A 131 -8.13 -10.82 -2.25
N ASP A 132 -8.95 -11.70 -2.82
CA ASP A 132 -8.43 -12.85 -3.55
C ASP A 132 -7.67 -12.38 -4.80
N LEU A 133 -6.40 -12.77 -4.91
CA LEU A 133 -5.49 -12.28 -5.95
C LEU A 133 -5.99 -12.55 -7.37
N ARG A 134 -6.67 -13.67 -7.58
CA ARG A 134 -7.09 -14.10 -8.93
C ARG A 134 -8.41 -13.48 -9.35
N SER A 135 -9.36 -13.44 -8.43
CA SER A 135 -10.74 -13.03 -8.74
C SER A 135 -11.06 -11.58 -8.40
N GLY A 136 -10.26 -10.92 -7.57
CA GLY A 136 -10.55 -9.59 -7.05
C GLY A 136 -11.69 -9.57 -6.01
N ARG A 137 -12.19 -10.73 -5.62
CA ARG A 137 -13.26 -10.81 -4.61
C ARG A 137 -12.69 -10.49 -3.23
N ARG A 138 -13.33 -9.56 -2.51
CA ARG A 138 -13.00 -9.30 -1.11
C ARG A 138 -13.32 -10.53 -0.26
N VAL A 139 -12.32 -11.04 0.44
CA VAL A 139 -12.45 -12.14 1.40
C VAL A 139 -12.95 -11.60 2.73
N TRP A 140 -12.39 -10.47 3.14
CA TRP A 140 -12.83 -9.68 4.28
C TRP A 140 -12.32 -8.24 4.17
N ASP A 141 -12.95 -7.33 4.89
CA ASP A 141 -12.47 -5.97 5.10
C ASP A 141 -12.77 -5.48 6.52
N ARG A 142 -12.04 -4.44 6.97
CA ARG A 142 -12.19 -3.82 8.28
C ARG A 142 -12.03 -2.32 8.19
N ASP A 143 -12.74 -1.61 9.07
CA ASP A 143 -12.62 -0.16 9.24
C ASP A 143 -11.39 0.15 10.11
N ILE A 144 -10.21 0.12 9.49
CA ILE A 144 -8.92 0.44 10.09
C ILE A 144 -8.16 1.33 9.12
N ALA A 145 -7.78 2.54 9.59
CA ALA A 145 -6.95 3.48 8.85
C ALA A 145 -5.47 3.22 9.12
N GLY A 146 -4.65 3.25 8.09
CA GLY A 146 -3.21 3.14 8.22
C GLY A 146 -2.47 3.70 7.01
N LEU A 147 -1.21 4.06 7.22
CA LEU A 147 -0.32 4.62 6.21
C LEU A 147 0.80 3.66 5.84
N GLU A 148 1.13 2.76 6.75
CA GLU A 148 2.27 1.86 6.63
C GLU A 148 1.88 0.54 5.94
N THR A 149 2.86 -0.11 5.36
CA THR A 149 2.69 -1.44 4.75
C THR A 149 2.39 -2.48 5.83
N PRO A 150 1.30 -3.26 5.72
CA PRO A 150 1.02 -4.33 6.67
C PRO A 150 2.11 -5.41 6.63
N TRP A 151 2.55 -5.88 7.78
CA TRP A 151 3.46 -7.00 7.89
C TRP A 151 2.72 -8.31 8.06
N VAL A 152 3.01 -9.29 7.21
CA VAL A 152 2.37 -10.61 7.26
C VAL A 152 3.36 -11.65 7.76
N ALA A 153 2.98 -12.37 8.81
CA ALA A 153 3.75 -13.49 9.34
C ALA A 153 2.83 -14.65 9.72
N GLY A 154 2.99 -15.77 9.06
CA GLY A 154 2.19 -16.97 9.30
C GLY A 154 0.68 -16.71 9.10
N ASP A 155 -0.10 -16.87 10.14
CA ASP A 155 -1.54 -16.64 10.13
C ASP A 155 -1.95 -15.26 10.67
N PHE A 156 -1.00 -14.35 10.83
CA PHE A 156 -1.23 -13.02 11.40
C PHE A 156 -0.79 -11.91 10.48
N ILE A 157 -1.46 -10.77 10.64
CA ILE A 157 -1.13 -9.50 10.00
C ILE A 157 -0.91 -8.49 11.12
N PHE A 158 0.20 -7.78 11.05
CA PHE A 158 0.53 -6.71 11.98
C PHE A 158 0.52 -5.39 11.22
N LEU A 159 -0.03 -4.36 11.82
CA LEU A 159 -0.11 -3.02 11.23
C LEU A 159 -0.08 -1.93 12.30
N VAL A 160 0.33 -0.74 11.91
CA VAL A 160 0.21 0.48 12.70
C VAL A 160 -0.91 1.32 12.11
N THR A 161 -1.82 1.76 12.98
CA THR A 161 -2.94 2.62 12.59
C THR A 161 -2.54 4.09 12.62
N ALA A 162 -3.32 4.93 11.94
CA ALA A 162 -3.18 6.38 12.00
C ALA A 162 -3.39 6.97 13.43
N GLN A 163 -3.91 6.18 14.39
CA GLN A 163 -4.08 6.56 15.79
C GLN A 163 -2.96 6.01 16.68
N ALA A 164 -1.80 5.68 16.13
CA ALA A 164 -0.66 5.10 16.85
C ALA A 164 -1.03 3.83 17.63
N LYS A 165 -1.80 2.92 17.02
CA LYS A 165 -2.10 1.60 17.58
C LYS A 165 -1.43 0.52 16.76
N VAL A 166 -0.78 -0.41 17.43
CA VAL A 166 -0.36 -1.68 16.81
C VAL A 166 -1.53 -2.64 16.87
N VAL A 167 -1.91 -3.19 15.74
CA VAL A 167 -3.03 -4.12 15.64
C VAL A 167 -2.54 -5.43 15.04
N CYS A 168 -2.91 -6.53 15.69
CA CYS A 168 -2.74 -7.86 15.14
C CYS A 168 -4.08 -8.39 14.65
N LEU A 169 -4.12 -8.82 13.39
CA LEU A 169 -5.29 -9.42 12.77
C LEU A 169 -5.03 -10.89 12.41
N ALA A 170 -6.06 -11.72 12.51
CA ALA A 170 -6.03 -13.05 11.92
C ALA A 170 -6.13 -12.93 10.39
N ARG A 171 -5.14 -13.44 9.65
CA ARG A 171 -5.02 -13.29 8.19
C ARG A 171 -6.24 -13.79 7.41
N LYS A 172 -6.80 -14.94 7.79
CA LYS A 172 -7.94 -15.55 7.09
C LYS A 172 -9.27 -14.82 7.26
N SER A 173 -9.46 -14.10 8.36
CA SER A 173 -10.76 -13.53 8.71
C SER A 173 -10.76 -12.04 9.02
N GLY A 174 -9.58 -11.43 9.12
CA GLY A 174 -9.42 -10.04 9.55
C GLY A 174 -9.92 -9.79 10.99
N ARG A 175 -10.09 -10.84 11.80
CA ARG A 175 -10.49 -10.67 13.21
C ARG A 175 -9.32 -10.11 14.01
N ILE A 176 -9.59 -9.05 14.78
CA ILE A 176 -8.60 -8.47 15.70
C ILE A 176 -8.27 -9.51 16.76
N ARG A 177 -6.99 -9.77 16.95
CA ARG A 177 -6.45 -10.66 17.98
C ARG A 177 -6.06 -9.88 19.22
N TRP A 178 -5.38 -8.77 19.02
CA TRP A 178 -5.02 -7.82 20.07
C TRP A 178 -4.73 -6.43 19.45
N VAL A 179 -4.76 -5.43 20.33
CA VAL A 179 -4.42 -4.04 20.03
C VAL A 179 -3.51 -3.54 21.16
N ALA A 180 -2.44 -2.85 20.80
CA ALA A 180 -1.59 -2.14 21.75
C ALA A 180 -1.52 -0.65 21.37
N GLN A 181 -1.67 0.23 22.35
CA GLN A 181 -1.54 1.67 22.14
C GLN A 181 -0.06 2.05 22.24
N LEU A 182 0.43 2.82 21.29
CA LEU A 182 1.73 3.49 21.32
C LEU A 182 1.54 4.94 21.75
N PRO A 183 2.57 5.62 22.29
CA PRO A 183 2.54 7.05 22.51
C PRO A 183 2.15 7.80 21.23
N ARG A 184 1.29 8.80 21.34
CA ARG A 184 0.83 9.62 20.22
C ARG A 184 1.54 10.96 20.13
N TYR A 185 1.97 11.46 21.26
CA TYR A 185 2.61 12.75 21.43
C TYR A 185 3.82 12.58 22.33
N GLU A 186 4.83 13.44 22.21
CA GLU A 186 5.92 13.53 23.17
C GLU A 186 5.39 14.02 24.52
N ASP A 187 4.49 15.01 24.49
CA ASP A 187 3.69 15.41 25.63
C ASP A 187 2.23 14.95 25.45
N GLU A 188 1.87 13.86 26.15
CA GLU A 188 0.53 13.28 26.12
C GLU A 188 -0.51 14.15 26.85
N GLU A 189 -0.10 14.99 27.81
CA GLU A 189 -1.00 15.87 28.58
C GLU A 189 -1.41 17.08 27.75
N GLU A 190 -0.45 17.76 27.13
CA GLU A 190 -0.69 18.93 26.28
C GLU A 190 -1.01 18.57 24.83
N ARG A 191 -0.75 17.32 24.42
CA ARG A 191 -0.90 16.80 23.04
C ARG A 191 -0.05 17.54 22.03
N GLU A 192 1.15 17.88 22.45
CA GLU A 192 2.15 18.53 21.61
C GLU A 192 3.11 17.49 21.01
N ASP A 193 3.77 17.87 19.90
CA ASP A 193 4.77 17.10 19.19
C ASP A 193 4.29 15.67 18.84
N PRO A 194 3.44 15.53 17.80
CA PRO A 194 2.86 14.25 17.41
C PRO A 194 3.92 13.27 16.89
N ILE A 195 4.01 12.10 17.51
CA ILE A 195 4.94 11.02 17.15
C ILE A 195 4.43 10.27 15.93
N GLN A 196 5.27 10.19 14.91
CA GLN A 196 5.04 9.34 13.75
C GLN A 196 5.71 7.98 13.97
N TRP A 197 4.96 6.91 13.69
CA TRP A 197 5.43 5.55 13.82
C TRP A 197 5.56 4.89 12.45
N SER A 198 6.70 4.25 12.20
CA SER A 198 6.97 3.45 11.00
C SER A 198 7.18 1.98 11.34
N GLY A 199 6.79 1.10 10.45
CA GLY A 199 6.77 -0.35 10.62
C GLY A 199 5.34 -0.90 10.60
N PRO A 200 5.05 -2.04 11.22
CA PRO A 200 5.94 -2.92 11.97
C PRO A 200 6.78 -3.84 11.10
N VAL A 201 7.88 -4.33 11.63
CA VAL A 201 8.66 -5.43 11.07
C VAL A 201 8.80 -6.51 12.12
N LEU A 202 8.49 -7.76 11.79
CA LEU A 202 8.69 -8.88 12.70
C LEU A 202 10.12 -9.40 12.58
N VAL A 203 10.85 -9.39 13.68
CA VAL A 203 12.20 -9.92 13.81
C VAL A 203 12.19 -10.97 14.91
N SER A 204 12.35 -12.23 14.53
CA SER A 204 12.16 -13.40 15.41
C SER A 204 10.77 -13.39 16.06
N ASP A 205 10.66 -13.14 17.34
CA ASP A 205 9.42 -13.09 18.15
C ASP A 205 8.98 -11.66 18.52
N ARG A 206 9.65 -10.63 17.96
CA ARG A 206 9.45 -9.23 18.33
C ARG A 206 8.99 -8.40 17.13
N LEU A 207 8.04 -7.52 17.38
CA LEU A 207 7.70 -6.45 16.43
C LEU A 207 8.60 -5.26 16.71
N VAL A 208 9.30 -4.82 15.67
CA VAL A 208 10.13 -3.63 15.67
C VAL A 208 9.38 -2.49 15.00
N LEU A 209 9.32 -1.37 15.66
CA LEU A 209 8.76 -0.12 15.17
C LEU A 209 9.78 0.99 15.43
N VAL A 210 9.73 2.03 14.62
CA VAL A 210 10.58 3.22 14.76
C VAL A 210 9.69 4.43 14.93
N SER A 211 10.00 5.26 15.94
CA SER A 211 9.38 6.56 16.15
C SER A 211 10.15 7.67 15.45
N SER A 212 9.50 8.82 15.27
CA SER A 212 10.14 10.06 14.79
C SER A 212 10.96 10.77 15.89
N GLU A 213 10.86 10.32 17.11
CA GLU A 213 11.53 10.81 18.30
C GLU A 213 12.96 10.26 18.41
#